data_148e67329858a80293bd50365cddcab9
#
_entry.id   148e67329858a80293bd50365cddcab9
#
_cell.length_a   1.000
_cell.length_b   1.000
_cell.length_c   1.000
_cell.angle_alpha   90.00
_cell.angle_beta   90.00
_cell.angle_gamma   90.00
#
_symmetry.space_group_name_H-M   'P 1'
#
loop_
_entity.id
_entity.type
_entity.pdbx_description
1 polymer ?
#
loop_
_entity_poly.entity_id
_entity_poly.type
_entity_poly.pdbx_seq_one_letter_code
_entity_poly.pdbx_strand_id
1 'polypeptide(L)'
;MKLSDLTINEYFDLLSSKKSVPGGGSCLGLVLEASCSLGLMVCNFTLGKKGYENVQTEIFFLKEELNQIKNKAHNLIDEDGYAYQSVMEAYKSKDKEKISKASIYGSEVPYQLYFLTKKCEQLCSRLCQIGNKNLVSDAKIALDLCSSIYNGCIENIKCNVNGIDDINIKNKYLELIK
;
A
#
# COMPACT_ATOMS: atom_id res chain seq x y z
N MET A 1 9.00 -18.50 1.95
CA MET A 1 7.68 -18.47 1.28
C MET A 1 7.25 -17.02 1.27
N LYS A 2 6.94 -16.49 0.11
CA LYS A 2 6.46 -15.12 -0.01
C LYS A 2 4.94 -15.08 0.26
N LEU A 3 4.48 -14.06 0.98
CA LEU A 3 3.06 -13.83 1.25
C LEU A 3 2.29 -13.50 -0.03
N SER A 4 2.96 -12.77 -0.93
CA SER A 4 2.42 -12.37 -2.22
C SER A 4 2.19 -13.52 -3.20
N ASP A 5 2.82 -14.68 -2.99
CA ASP A 5 2.66 -15.88 -3.82
C ASP A 5 1.54 -16.82 -3.32
N LEU A 6 0.93 -16.50 -2.17
CA LEU A 6 -0.15 -17.30 -1.60
C LEU A 6 -1.46 -17.11 -2.37
N THR A 7 -2.27 -18.18 -2.41
CA THR A 7 -3.66 -18.01 -2.81
C THR A 7 -4.39 -17.12 -1.81
N ILE A 8 -5.49 -16.50 -2.24
CA ILE A 8 -6.31 -15.64 -1.38
C ILE A 8 -6.75 -16.40 -0.10
N ASN A 9 -7.13 -17.67 -0.23
CA ASN A 9 -7.55 -18.48 0.91
C ASN A 9 -6.38 -18.72 1.88
N GLU A 10 -5.23 -19.14 1.38
CA GLU A 10 -4.03 -19.37 2.20
C GLU A 10 -3.59 -18.09 2.93
N TYR A 11 -3.64 -16.94 2.25
CA TYR A 11 -3.31 -15.66 2.86
C TYR A 11 -4.27 -15.33 4.02
N PHE A 12 -5.57 -15.45 3.83
CA PHE A 12 -6.56 -15.15 4.86
C PHE A 12 -6.56 -16.19 6.00
N ASP A 13 -6.30 -17.46 5.72
CA ASP A 13 -6.12 -18.46 6.75
C ASP A 13 -4.91 -18.14 7.64
N LEU A 14 -3.80 -17.69 7.04
CA LEU A 14 -2.65 -17.23 7.80
C LEU A 14 -2.94 -15.94 8.59
N LEU A 15 -3.57 -14.96 7.97
CA LEU A 15 -3.89 -13.68 8.61
C LEU A 15 -4.81 -13.86 9.84
N SER A 16 -5.75 -14.79 9.78
CA SER A 16 -6.68 -15.10 10.89
C SER A 16 -6.08 -16.03 11.94
N SER A 17 -4.87 -16.56 11.72
CA SER A 17 -4.22 -17.50 12.62
C SER A 17 -3.53 -16.81 13.80
N LYS A 18 -2.93 -17.59 14.71
CA LYS A 18 -2.07 -17.08 15.81
C LYS A 18 -0.64 -16.75 15.37
N LYS A 19 -0.36 -16.67 14.07
CA LYS A 19 0.95 -16.27 13.55
C LYS A 19 1.08 -14.77 13.54
N SER A 20 2.31 -14.29 13.74
CA SER A 20 2.59 -12.84 13.75
C SER A 20 2.65 -12.22 12.35
N VAL A 21 2.78 -13.03 11.32
CA VAL A 21 2.90 -12.63 9.91
C VAL A 21 2.02 -13.58 9.08
N PRO A 22 1.19 -13.06 8.15
CA PRO A 22 0.96 -11.65 7.81
C PRO A 22 0.24 -10.88 8.91
N GLY A 23 0.40 -9.55 8.90
CA GLY A 23 -0.25 -8.62 9.81
C GLY A 23 -0.97 -7.48 9.09
N GLY A 24 -1.29 -6.42 9.85
CA GLY A 24 -2.02 -5.26 9.32
C GLY A 24 -1.32 -4.57 8.16
N GLY A 25 0.00 -4.36 8.24
CA GLY A 25 0.75 -3.68 7.19
C GLY A 25 0.79 -4.46 5.87
N SER A 26 1.00 -5.78 5.93
CA SER A 26 0.87 -6.66 4.77
C SER A 26 -0.54 -6.58 4.15
N CYS A 27 -1.59 -6.56 4.99
CA CYS A 27 -2.97 -6.42 4.55
C CYS A 27 -3.22 -5.08 3.84
N LEU A 28 -2.63 -3.97 4.32
CA LEU A 28 -2.72 -2.66 3.63
C LEU A 28 -2.10 -2.71 2.24
N GLY A 29 -0.99 -3.41 2.06
CA GLY A 29 -0.39 -3.65 0.74
C GLY A 29 -1.35 -4.38 -0.21
N LEU A 30 -2.00 -5.44 0.28
CA LEU A 30 -3.01 -6.20 -0.48
C LEU A 30 -4.21 -5.32 -0.88
N VAL A 31 -4.71 -4.48 0.03
CA VAL A 31 -5.82 -3.55 -0.24
C VAL A 31 -5.42 -2.50 -1.29
N LEU A 32 -4.20 -1.97 -1.23
CA LEU A 32 -3.70 -1.04 -2.24
C LEU A 32 -3.57 -1.72 -3.62
N GLU A 33 -3.09 -2.96 -3.66
CA GLU A 33 -3.02 -3.73 -4.91
C GLU A 33 -4.41 -3.96 -5.51
N ALA A 34 -5.42 -4.25 -4.68
CA ALA A 34 -6.81 -4.38 -5.11
C ALA A 34 -7.37 -3.06 -5.66
N SER A 35 -7.12 -1.94 -4.96
CA SER A 35 -7.51 -0.59 -5.42
C SER A 35 -6.91 -0.27 -6.79
N CYS A 36 -5.60 -0.48 -6.97
CA CYS A 36 -4.92 -0.29 -8.26
C CYS A 36 -5.53 -1.18 -9.35
N SER A 37 -5.86 -2.42 -9.02
CA SER A 37 -6.43 -3.38 -9.98
C SER A 37 -7.82 -2.95 -10.48
N LEU A 38 -8.65 -2.38 -9.61
CA LEU A 38 -9.93 -1.78 -10.02
C LEU A 38 -9.71 -0.59 -10.94
N GLY A 39 -8.78 0.32 -10.62
CA GLY A 39 -8.41 1.43 -11.50
C GLY A 39 -7.90 0.97 -12.86
N LEU A 40 -7.05 -0.06 -12.89
CA LEU A 40 -6.56 -0.69 -14.13
C LEU A 40 -7.68 -1.31 -14.96
N MET A 41 -8.66 -1.92 -14.33
CA MET A 41 -9.85 -2.44 -15.01
C MET A 41 -10.60 -1.30 -15.71
N VAL A 42 -10.83 -0.17 -15.03
CA VAL A 42 -11.47 1.01 -15.63
C VAL A 42 -10.65 1.53 -16.83
N CYS A 43 -9.33 1.61 -16.72
CA CYS A 43 -8.45 1.99 -17.83
C CYS A 43 -8.63 1.03 -19.02
N ASN A 44 -8.55 -0.28 -18.78
CA ASN A 44 -8.65 -1.29 -19.83
C ASN A 44 -9.98 -1.26 -20.59
N PHE A 45 -11.09 -0.99 -19.89
CA PHE A 45 -12.42 -0.85 -20.50
C PHE A 45 -12.68 0.54 -21.11
N THR A 46 -11.76 1.49 -20.94
CA THR A 46 -11.82 2.83 -21.56
C THR A 46 -10.97 2.90 -22.82
N LEU A 47 -9.80 2.24 -22.83
CA LEU A 47 -8.89 2.20 -23.96
C LEU A 47 -9.56 1.52 -25.17
N GLY A 48 -9.46 2.17 -26.34
CA GLY A 48 -10.04 1.70 -27.59
C GLY A 48 -11.56 1.77 -27.68
N LYS A 49 -12.24 2.30 -26.63
CA LYS A 49 -13.70 2.39 -26.62
C LYS A 49 -14.18 3.60 -27.40
N LYS A 50 -15.17 3.39 -28.30
CA LYS A 50 -15.85 4.45 -29.04
C LYS A 50 -16.48 5.47 -28.09
N GLY A 51 -16.28 6.76 -28.38
CA GLY A 51 -16.75 7.88 -27.56
C GLY A 51 -15.78 8.33 -26.47
N TYR A 52 -14.57 7.74 -26.42
CA TYR A 52 -13.50 8.10 -25.48
C TYR A 52 -12.19 8.46 -26.20
N GLU A 53 -12.28 8.84 -27.49
CA GLU A 53 -11.11 9.09 -28.35
C GLU A 53 -10.24 10.23 -27.82
N ASN A 54 -10.85 11.24 -27.22
CA ASN A 54 -10.21 12.44 -26.69
C ASN A 54 -9.41 12.20 -25.37
N VAL A 55 -9.60 11.06 -24.70
CA VAL A 55 -8.92 10.75 -23.42
C VAL A 55 -7.96 9.58 -23.52
N GLN A 56 -7.77 8.97 -24.68
CA GLN A 56 -6.96 7.75 -24.85
C GLN A 56 -5.53 7.90 -24.31
N THR A 57 -4.86 8.99 -24.67
CA THR A 57 -3.48 9.25 -24.22
C THR A 57 -3.40 9.39 -22.70
N GLU A 58 -4.34 10.12 -22.09
CA GLU A 58 -4.38 10.29 -20.64
C GLU A 58 -4.66 8.96 -19.94
N ILE A 59 -5.64 8.18 -20.40
CA ILE A 59 -5.95 6.86 -19.84
C ILE A 59 -4.76 5.91 -19.93
N PHE A 60 -3.98 5.98 -21.01
CA PHE A 60 -2.76 5.18 -21.13
C PHE A 60 -1.73 5.55 -20.04
N PHE A 61 -1.50 6.84 -19.79
CA PHE A 61 -0.61 7.29 -18.72
C PHE A 61 -1.12 6.88 -17.33
N LEU A 62 -2.41 7.04 -17.05
CA LEU A 62 -3.01 6.61 -15.77
C LEU A 62 -2.81 5.10 -15.56
N LYS A 63 -2.98 4.30 -16.62
CA LYS A 63 -2.75 2.85 -16.57
C LYS A 63 -1.32 2.50 -16.21
N GLU A 64 -0.33 3.13 -16.87
CA GLU A 64 1.09 2.87 -16.58
C GLU A 64 1.47 3.24 -15.15
N GLU A 65 0.99 4.37 -14.65
CA GLU A 65 1.21 4.81 -13.27
C GLU A 65 0.57 3.83 -12.25
N LEU A 66 -0.67 3.40 -12.50
CA LEU A 66 -1.35 2.40 -11.64
C LEU A 66 -0.63 1.05 -11.64
N ASN A 67 -0.09 0.60 -12.78
CA ASN A 67 0.73 -0.61 -12.84
C ASN A 67 1.98 -0.50 -11.98
N GLN A 68 2.67 0.64 -12.02
CA GLN A 68 3.84 0.87 -11.18
C GLN A 68 3.51 0.84 -9.69
N ILE A 69 2.40 1.48 -9.29
CA ILE A 69 1.95 1.47 -7.90
C ILE A 69 1.56 0.05 -7.47
N LYS A 70 0.80 -0.66 -8.30
CA LYS A 70 0.41 -2.06 -8.06
C LYS A 70 1.62 -2.96 -7.80
N ASN A 71 2.65 -2.89 -8.66
CA ASN A 71 3.85 -3.70 -8.51
C ASN A 71 4.63 -3.36 -7.22
N LYS A 72 4.67 -2.09 -6.83
CA LYS A 72 5.29 -1.67 -5.57
C LYS A 72 4.47 -2.16 -4.37
N ALA A 73 3.15 -2.03 -4.40
CA ALA A 73 2.26 -2.52 -3.35
C ALA A 73 2.41 -4.03 -3.15
N HIS A 74 2.48 -4.79 -4.24
CA HIS A 74 2.73 -6.23 -4.23
C HIS A 74 4.01 -6.61 -3.46
N ASN A 75 5.12 -5.90 -3.72
CA ASN A 75 6.37 -6.16 -3.01
C ASN A 75 6.28 -5.79 -1.52
N LEU A 76 5.54 -4.71 -1.18
CA LEU A 76 5.39 -4.26 0.20
C LEU A 76 4.55 -5.23 1.07
N ILE A 77 3.78 -6.15 0.47
CA ILE A 77 3.10 -7.24 1.18
C ILE A 77 4.13 -8.12 1.91
N ASP A 78 5.21 -8.49 1.22
CA ASP A 78 6.27 -9.32 1.80
C ASP A 78 7.20 -8.50 2.71
N GLU A 79 7.55 -7.29 2.29
CA GLU A 79 8.45 -6.38 3.03
C GLU A 79 7.93 -6.08 4.44
N ASP A 80 6.62 -5.93 4.63
CA ASP A 80 6.02 -5.77 5.96
C ASP A 80 6.36 -6.95 6.88
N GLY A 81 6.24 -8.16 6.36
CA GLY A 81 6.58 -9.38 7.11
C GLY A 81 8.06 -9.42 7.51
N TYR A 82 8.98 -9.06 6.61
CA TYR A 82 10.41 -9.02 6.90
C TYR A 82 10.77 -7.91 7.88
N ALA A 83 10.16 -6.74 7.72
CA ALA A 83 10.36 -5.60 8.62
C ALA A 83 9.90 -5.95 10.04
N TYR A 84 8.71 -6.56 10.19
CA TYR A 84 8.21 -7.03 11.48
C TYR A 84 9.16 -8.03 12.14
N GLN A 85 9.64 -9.04 11.40
CA GLN A 85 10.59 -10.04 11.94
C GLN A 85 11.88 -9.36 12.41
N SER A 86 12.42 -8.42 11.63
CA SER A 86 13.61 -7.63 11.99
C SER A 86 13.41 -6.86 13.30
N VAL A 87 12.25 -6.21 13.46
CA VAL A 87 11.90 -5.50 14.70
C VAL A 87 11.84 -6.45 15.89
N MET A 88 11.18 -7.59 15.76
CA MET A 88 11.06 -8.57 16.85
C MET A 88 12.42 -9.15 17.27
N GLU A 89 13.31 -9.42 16.33
CA GLU A 89 14.67 -9.90 16.60
C GLU A 89 15.53 -8.83 17.30
N ALA A 90 15.43 -7.59 16.83
CA ALA A 90 16.15 -6.46 17.42
C ALA A 90 15.73 -6.25 18.89
N TYR A 91 14.45 -6.25 19.20
CA TYR A 91 13.95 -6.10 20.57
C TYR A 91 14.39 -7.28 21.48
N LYS A 92 14.43 -8.51 20.97
CA LYS A 92 14.98 -9.67 21.72
C LYS A 92 16.45 -9.50 22.06
N SER A 93 17.23 -8.88 21.18
CA SER A 93 18.67 -8.65 21.40
C SER A 93 18.95 -7.60 22.48
N LYS A 94 18.01 -6.72 22.80
CA LYS A 94 18.14 -5.55 23.69
C LYS A 94 19.23 -4.55 23.26
N ASP A 95 19.70 -4.63 22.02
CA ASP A 95 20.69 -3.76 21.42
C ASP A 95 20.00 -2.53 20.84
N LYS A 96 20.25 -1.34 21.40
CA LYS A 96 19.60 -0.08 21.02
C LYS A 96 19.84 0.28 19.56
N GLU A 97 21.04 0.08 19.05
CA GLU A 97 21.36 0.41 17.66
C GLU A 97 20.59 -0.50 16.69
N LYS A 98 20.50 -1.81 16.99
CA LYS A 98 19.69 -2.74 16.21
C LYS A 98 18.20 -2.39 16.27
N ILE A 99 17.70 -2.03 17.46
CA ILE A 99 16.31 -1.61 17.63
C ILE A 99 16.02 -0.37 16.77
N SER A 100 16.89 0.65 16.80
CA SER A 100 16.71 1.86 16.01
C SER A 100 16.69 1.57 14.50
N LYS A 101 17.65 0.78 14.00
CA LYS A 101 17.69 0.38 12.58
C LYS A 101 16.45 -0.41 12.15
N ALA A 102 16.04 -1.39 12.95
CA ALA A 102 14.84 -2.18 12.65
C ALA A 102 13.56 -1.35 12.72
N SER A 103 13.46 -0.42 13.66
CA SER A 103 12.33 0.51 13.80
C SER A 103 12.21 1.46 12.59
N ILE A 104 13.34 1.91 12.04
CA ILE A 104 13.37 2.67 10.78
C ILE A 104 12.80 1.81 9.65
N TYR A 105 13.26 0.56 9.51
CA TYR A 105 12.74 -0.35 8.47
C TYR A 105 11.26 -0.64 8.65
N GLY A 106 10.80 -0.91 9.89
CA GLY A 106 9.38 -1.12 10.21
C GLY A 106 8.49 0.11 9.98
N SER A 107 9.08 1.32 10.00
CA SER A 107 8.35 2.57 9.71
C SER A 107 8.34 2.89 8.20
N GLU A 108 9.36 2.47 7.46
CA GLU A 108 9.51 2.79 6.04
C GLU A 108 8.44 2.11 5.17
N VAL A 109 8.05 0.86 5.47
CA VAL A 109 7.02 0.14 4.73
C VAL A 109 5.66 0.88 4.74
N PRO A 110 5.06 1.18 5.91
CA PRO A 110 3.81 1.93 5.96
C PRO A 110 3.95 3.37 5.44
N TYR A 111 5.13 3.98 5.56
CA TYR A 111 5.41 5.30 4.97
C TYR A 111 5.32 5.26 3.44
N GLN A 112 5.92 4.27 2.80
CA GLN A 112 5.83 4.08 1.35
C GLN A 112 4.39 3.79 0.92
N LEU A 113 3.69 2.90 1.62
CA LEU A 113 2.28 2.59 1.35
C LEU A 113 1.42 3.85 1.39
N TYR A 114 1.63 4.74 2.37
CA TYR A 114 0.89 6.00 2.48
C TYR A 114 1.00 6.86 1.21
N PHE A 115 2.22 7.08 0.70
CA PHE A 115 2.42 7.92 -0.49
C PHE A 115 1.99 7.24 -1.79
N LEU A 116 2.15 5.93 -1.90
CA LEU A 116 1.62 5.16 -3.02
C LEU A 116 0.10 5.22 -3.06
N THR A 117 -0.54 5.13 -1.88
CA THR A 117 -2.00 5.26 -1.74
C THR A 117 -2.47 6.64 -2.18
N LYS A 118 -1.79 7.70 -1.73
CA LYS A 118 -2.11 9.08 -2.12
C LYS A 118 -2.06 9.27 -3.64
N LYS A 119 -1.06 8.68 -4.29
CA LYS A 119 -0.95 8.70 -5.75
C LYS A 119 -2.06 7.88 -6.41
N CYS A 120 -2.36 6.68 -5.93
CA CYS A 120 -3.45 5.84 -6.43
C CYS A 120 -4.80 6.56 -6.34
N GLU A 121 -5.09 7.19 -5.20
CA GLU A 121 -6.29 7.98 -4.99
C GLU A 121 -6.47 9.08 -6.04
N GLN A 122 -5.41 9.86 -6.33
CA GLN A 122 -5.45 10.90 -7.36
C GLN A 122 -5.76 10.33 -8.75
N LEU A 123 -5.14 9.21 -9.11
CA LEU A 123 -5.38 8.54 -10.40
C LEU A 123 -6.81 7.99 -10.50
N CYS A 124 -7.30 7.34 -9.46
CA CYS A 124 -8.67 6.81 -9.41
C CYS A 124 -9.72 7.93 -9.40
N SER A 125 -9.46 9.05 -8.71
CA SER A 125 -10.31 10.24 -8.77
C SER A 125 -10.42 10.78 -10.20
N ARG A 126 -9.32 10.82 -10.95
CA ARG A 126 -9.33 11.22 -12.35
C ARG A 126 -10.11 10.22 -13.21
N LEU A 127 -9.98 8.91 -12.97
CA LEU A 127 -10.74 7.87 -13.66
C LEU A 127 -12.26 7.99 -13.44
N CYS A 128 -12.71 8.46 -12.28
CA CYS A 128 -14.13 8.76 -12.07
C CYS A 128 -14.68 9.82 -13.03
N GLN A 129 -13.83 10.73 -13.52
CA GLN A 129 -14.21 11.84 -14.38
C GLN A 129 -14.17 11.46 -15.87
N ILE A 130 -13.12 10.76 -16.30
CA ILE A 130 -12.81 10.52 -17.72
C ILE A 130 -12.91 9.05 -18.14
N GLY A 131 -12.99 8.13 -17.20
CA GLY A 131 -13.08 6.70 -17.45
C GLY A 131 -14.45 6.27 -18.00
N ASN A 132 -14.54 5.00 -18.35
CA ASN A 132 -15.78 4.42 -18.84
C ASN A 132 -16.93 4.62 -17.84
N LYS A 133 -17.97 5.34 -18.24
CA LYS A 133 -19.12 5.68 -17.38
C LYS A 133 -19.81 4.47 -16.77
N ASN A 134 -19.74 3.31 -17.42
CA ASN A 134 -20.32 2.07 -16.90
C ASN A 134 -19.53 1.47 -15.73
N LEU A 135 -18.32 1.97 -15.47
CA LEU A 135 -17.39 1.49 -14.43
C LEU A 135 -17.04 2.59 -13.40
N VAL A 136 -17.83 3.66 -13.33
CA VAL A 136 -17.61 4.72 -12.33
C VAL A 136 -17.75 4.18 -10.91
N SER A 137 -18.61 3.18 -10.67
CA SER A 137 -18.73 2.51 -9.37
C SER A 137 -17.44 1.83 -8.95
N ASP A 138 -16.73 1.17 -9.88
CA ASP A 138 -15.47 0.49 -9.60
C ASP A 138 -14.35 1.49 -9.28
N ALA A 139 -14.30 2.62 -10.01
CA ALA A 139 -13.37 3.70 -9.70
C ALA A 139 -13.64 4.33 -8.31
N LYS A 140 -14.90 4.47 -7.89
CA LYS A 140 -15.27 4.95 -6.55
C LYS A 140 -14.89 3.94 -5.47
N ILE A 141 -15.14 2.64 -5.68
CA ILE A 141 -14.70 1.59 -4.75
C ILE A 141 -13.19 1.64 -4.57
N ALA A 142 -12.42 1.85 -5.65
CA ALA A 142 -10.98 2.03 -5.56
C ALA A 142 -10.59 3.21 -4.66
N LEU A 143 -11.32 4.34 -4.74
CA LEU A 143 -11.12 5.50 -3.85
C LEU A 143 -11.43 5.18 -2.38
N ASP A 144 -12.54 4.48 -2.12
CA ASP A 144 -12.95 4.11 -0.77
C ASP A 144 -11.91 3.17 -0.13
N LEU A 145 -11.35 2.23 -0.90
CA LEU A 145 -10.26 1.39 -0.45
C LEU A 145 -9.01 2.21 -0.10
N CYS A 146 -8.61 3.19 -0.94
CA CYS A 146 -7.51 4.10 -0.63
C CYS A 146 -7.73 4.82 0.71
N SER A 147 -8.93 5.33 0.96
CA SER A 147 -9.25 6.06 2.19
C SER A 147 -9.04 5.21 3.45
N SER A 148 -9.29 3.90 3.38
CA SER A 148 -9.09 2.98 4.50
C SER A 148 -7.62 2.74 4.84
N ILE A 149 -6.71 2.89 3.88
CA ILE A 149 -5.28 2.57 4.05
C ILE A 149 -4.55 3.62 4.89
N TYR A 150 -4.89 4.90 4.76
CA TYR A 150 -4.17 6.01 5.41
C TYR A 150 -4.06 5.84 6.94
N ASN A 151 -5.18 5.59 7.60
CA ASN A 151 -5.22 5.39 9.05
C ASN A 151 -4.39 4.18 9.48
N GLY A 152 -4.46 3.08 8.72
CA GLY A 152 -3.67 1.89 8.99
C GLY A 152 -2.16 2.14 8.86
N CYS A 153 -1.73 2.93 7.87
CA CYS A 153 -0.32 3.33 7.73
C CYS A 153 0.15 4.16 8.93
N ILE A 154 -0.67 5.13 9.37
CA ILE A 154 -0.37 5.96 10.54
C ILE A 154 -0.23 5.10 11.80
N GLU A 155 -1.16 4.17 12.06
CA GLU A 155 -1.08 3.29 13.22
C GLU A 155 0.16 2.39 13.19
N ASN A 156 0.53 1.84 12.04
CA ASN A 156 1.75 1.03 11.90
C ASN A 156 3.04 1.86 12.13
N ILE A 157 3.08 3.11 11.67
CA ILE A 157 4.20 4.02 11.95
C ILE A 157 4.30 4.30 13.45
N LYS A 158 3.19 4.58 14.12
CA LYS A 158 3.16 4.82 15.59
C LYS A 158 3.75 3.66 16.38
N CYS A 159 3.54 2.42 15.94
CA CYS A 159 4.09 1.24 16.60
C CYS A 159 5.63 1.21 16.59
N ASN A 160 6.27 1.74 15.56
CA ASN A 160 7.71 1.61 15.35
C ASN A 160 8.49 2.90 15.69
N VAL A 161 7.90 4.08 15.49
CA VAL A 161 8.60 5.38 15.55
C VAL A 161 9.32 5.65 16.87
N ASN A 162 8.83 5.10 17.98
CA ASN A 162 9.44 5.30 19.29
C ASN A 162 10.80 4.58 19.46
N GLY A 163 11.05 3.53 18.68
CA GLY A 163 12.32 2.82 18.67
C GLY A 163 13.43 3.51 17.86
N ILE A 164 13.15 4.63 17.18
CA ILE A 164 14.11 5.36 16.33
C ILE A 164 14.88 6.37 17.18
N ASP A 165 16.20 6.25 17.22
CA ASP A 165 17.08 7.17 17.96
C ASP A 165 17.41 8.44 17.17
N ASP A 166 17.57 8.35 15.84
CA ASP A 166 17.85 9.52 14.99
C ASP A 166 16.62 10.44 14.93
N ILE A 167 16.77 11.62 15.52
CA ILE A 167 15.67 12.60 15.64
C ILE A 167 15.18 13.12 14.28
N ASN A 168 16.07 13.25 13.30
CA ASN A 168 15.69 13.75 11.97
C ASN A 168 14.86 12.70 11.23
N ILE A 169 15.30 11.43 11.28
CA ILE A 169 14.57 10.31 10.71
C ILE A 169 13.22 10.12 11.43
N LYS A 170 13.23 10.19 12.76
CA LYS A 170 12.01 10.11 13.58
C LYS A 170 11.01 11.19 13.20
N ASN A 171 11.44 12.43 13.06
CA ASN A 171 10.57 13.55 12.71
C ASN A 171 9.95 13.40 11.31
N LYS A 172 10.68 12.83 10.33
CA LYS A 172 10.14 12.49 9.01
C LYS A 172 8.83 11.67 9.12
N TYR A 173 8.80 10.68 9.99
CA TYR A 173 7.62 9.84 10.17
C TYR A 173 6.54 10.51 11.04
N LEU A 174 6.96 11.29 12.05
CA LEU A 174 6.02 12.01 12.93
C LEU A 174 5.22 13.09 12.20
N GLU A 175 5.72 13.62 11.09
CA GLU A 175 4.98 14.57 10.25
C GLU A 175 3.70 13.99 9.63
N LEU A 176 3.65 12.68 9.42
CA LEU A 176 2.43 12.00 8.95
C LEU A 176 1.40 11.75 10.06
N ILE A 177 1.82 11.83 11.32
CA ILE A 177 0.98 11.50 12.49
C ILE A 177 0.25 12.75 13.04
N LYS A 178 0.73 13.94 12.65
CA LYS A 178 0.13 15.22 13.03
C LYS A 178 -1.17 15.47 12.26
#